data_3b84463cd9ef3e42efc663ba523b711c
#
_entry.id   3b84463cd9ef3e42efc663ba523b711c
#
_cell.length_a   1.000
_cell.length_b   1.000
_cell.length_c   1.000
_cell.angle_alpha   90.00
_cell.angle_beta   90.00
_cell.angle_gamma   90.00
#
_symmetry.space_group_name_H-M   'P 1'
#
loop_
_entity.id
_entity.type
_entity.pdbx_description
1 polymer ?
#
loop_
_entity_poly.entity_id
_entity_poly.type
_entity_poly.pdbx_seq_one_letter_code
_entity_poly.pdbx_strand_id
1 'polypeptide(L)'
;VDEVTRTGVSHVHNVAISGGSEATTFRVSANFRNVEGILQNSGFDQINARANFTHSTLNDKLKFDLNMSLTNRNSDFSFQEALRYAVLFNPTAPITFDNGDYYQAILFDNFNPVAILDQNVNEGKRKNLNFNAKVDYALLDNLTLTANYGQQYENNLNGEYYSRNSLFRGLNRGGLARRYTSDRSFSLFETYATFSQSFSKSNLDVSVGYSFQEDQFEDFFLSLGNFPSDALGYYALETSGDRLSGLA
;
A
#
# COMPACT_ATOMS: atom_id res chain seq x y z
N VAL A 1 -10.22 -25.92 -11.76
CA VAL A 1 -9.13 -25.01 -11.34
C VAL A 1 -8.84 -24.00 -12.45
N ASP A 2 -8.76 -24.44 -13.70
CA ASP A 2 -8.37 -23.63 -14.85
C ASP A 2 -9.30 -22.41 -15.07
N GLU A 3 -10.57 -22.53 -14.74
CA GLU A 3 -11.57 -21.44 -14.84
C GLU A 3 -11.37 -20.32 -13.80
N VAL A 4 -10.58 -20.55 -12.77
CA VAL A 4 -10.30 -19.54 -11.73
C VAL A 4 -8.86 -19.08 -11.73
N THR A 5 -8.02 -19.69 -12.57
CA THR A 5 -6.60 -19.34 -12.68
C THR A 5 -6.24 -18.93 -14.10
N ARG A 6 -5.16 -18.15 -14.20
CA ARG A 6 -4.58 -17.71 -15.47
C ARG A 6 -3.06 -17.68 -15.40
N THR A 7 -2.43 -17.58 -16.56
CA THR A 7 -1.01 -17.20 -16.62
C THR A 7 -0.91 -15.71 -16.35
N GLY A 8 -0.32 -15.34 -15.22
CA GLY A 8 -0.10 -13.94 -14.86
C GLY A 8 1.04 -13.32 -15.67
N VAL A 9 0.85 -12.08 -16.11
CA VAL A 9 1.87 -11.28 -16.81
C VAL A 9 2.30 -10.13 -15.95
N SER A 10 3.59 -9.77 -16.00
CA SER A 10 4.14 -8.64 -15.25
C SER A 10 4.92 -7.70 -16.16
N HIS A 11 4.63 -6.40 -16.04
CA HIS A 11 5.36 -5.34 -16.75
C HIS A 11 6.00 -4.39 -15.75
N VAL A 12 7.28 -4.06 -15.99
CA VAL A 12 8.04 -3.12 -15.16
C VAL A 12 8.74 -2.11 -16.06
N HIS A 13 8.49 -0.84 -15.81
CA HIS A 13 9.12 0.27 -16.54
C HIS A 13 9.83 1.19 -15.56
N ASN A 14 11.08 1.51 -15.86
CA ASN A 14 11.91 2.38 -15.02
C ASN A 14 12.45 3.52 -15.86
N VAL A 15 12.34 4.74 -15.35
CA VAL A 15 12.96 5.93 -15.91
C VAL A 15 13.70 6.65 -14.80
N ALA A 16 14.92 7.11 -15.08
CA ALA A 16 15.68 7.90 -14.14
C ALA A 16 16.49 8.98 -14.87
N ILE A 17 16.56 10.15 -14.26
CA ILE A 17 17.42 11.26 -14.68
C ILE A 17 18.29 11.62 -13.49
N SER A 18 19.56 11.79 -13.72
CA SER A 18 20.52 12.27 -12.72
C SER A 18 21.51 13.24 -13.35
N GLY A 19 21.98 14.17 -12.57
CA GLY A 19 22.94 15.16 -12.99
C GLY A 19 23.49 15.92 -11.81
N GLY A 20 24.38 16.85 -12.11
CA GLY A 20 24.92 17.71 -11.06
C GLY A 20 26.24 18.35 -11.46
N SER A 21 26.84 19.00 -10.48
CA SER A 21 28.17 19.60 -10.46
C SER A 21 28.93 19.09 -9.24
N GLU A 22 30.14 19.59 -8.99
CA GLU A 22 30.87 19.29 -7.76
C GLU A 22 30.10 19.65 -6.50
N ALA A 23 29.33 20.76 -6.52
CA ALA A 23 28.58 21.25 -5.38
C ALA A 23 27.15 20.71 -5.29
N THR A 24 26.56 20.22 -6.39
CA THR A 24 25.14 19.85 -6.43
C THR A 24 24.96 18.55 -7.19
N THR A 25 24.24 17.61 -6.62
CA THR A 25 23.82 16.39 -7.32
C THR A 25 22.34 16.15 -7.15
N PHE A 26 21.70 15.62 -8.18
CA PHE A 26 20.31 15.22 -8.11
C PHE A 26 20.07 13.91 -8.87
N ARG A 27 19.07 13.19 -8.42
CA ARG A 27 18.51 12.03 -9.11
C ARG A 27 17.01 11.99 -8.91
N VAL A 28 16.29 11.92 -10.01
CA VAL A 28 14.83 11.69 -10.01
C VAL A 28 14.57 10.40 -10.77
N SER A 29 13.71 9.55 -10.24
CA SER A 29 13.33 8.30 -10.89
C SER A 29 11.84 8.01 -10.69
N ALA A 30 11.26 7.35 -11.69
CA ALA A 30 9.92 6.81 -11.64
C ALA A 30 9.96 5.34 -12.06
N ASN A 31 9.20 4.51 -11.34
CA ASN A 31 9.00 3.11 -11.62
C ASN A 31 7.49 2.86 -11.73
N PHE A 32 7.07 2.29 -12.84
CA PHE A 32 5.73 1.75 -13.01
C PHE A 32 5.81 0.23 -13.03
N ARG A 33 4.93 -0.41 -12.28
CA ARG A 33 4.81 -1.87 -12.23
C ARG A 33 3.35 -2.27 -12.30
N ASN A 34 3.03 -3.13 -13.27
CA ASN A 34 1.76 -3.82 -13.37
C ASN A 34 2.01 -5.32 -13.19
N VAL A 35 1.21 -5.98 -12.39
CA VAL A 35 1.30 -7.42 -12.13
C VAL A 35 -0.09 -8.02 -12.15
N GLU A 36 -0.30 -8.96 -13.05
CA GLU A 36 -1.45 -9.85 -13.01
C GLU A 36 -1.17 -11.03 -12.10
N GLY A 37 -2.10 -11.34 -11.20
CA GLY A 37 -2.01 -12.52 -10.35
C GLY A 37 -2.45 -13.79 -11.08
N ILE A 38 -2.06 -14.95 -10.54
CA ILE A 38 -2.44 -16.27 -11.05
C ILE A 38 -3.94 -16.52 -10.85
N LEU A 39 -4.51 -16.09 -9.72
CA LEU A 39 -5.95 -16.14 -9.51
C LEU A 39 -6.61 -15.06 -10.36
N GLN A 40 -7.70 -15.41 -11.06
CA GLN A 40 -8.45 -14.42 -11.84
C GLN A 40 -8.92 -13.27 -10.95
N ASN A 41 -9.04 -12.07 -11.53
CA ASN A 41 -9.39 -10.84 -10.83
C ASN A 41 -8.44 -10.51 -9.68
N SER A 42 -7.17 -10.94 -9.77
CA SER A 42 -6.11 -10.53 -8.82
C SER A 42 -4.94 -9.85 -9.53
N GLY A 43 -4.31 -8.90 -8.85
CA GLY A 43 -3.18 -8.17 -9.42
C GLY A 43 -2.94 -6.84 -8.72
N PHE A 44 -2.05 -6.04 -9.27
CA PHE A 44 -1.87 -4.66 -8.82
C PHE A 44 -1.16 -3.79 -9.85
N ASP A 45 -1.46 -2.51 -9.77
CA ASP A 45 -0.72 -1.42 -10.40
C ASP A 45 0.00 -0.61 -9.33
N GLN A 46 1.28 -0.30 -9.58
CA GLN A 46 2.07 0.48 -8.65
C GLN A 46 2.93 1.51 -9.38
N ILE A 47 2.89 2.74 -8.88
CA ILE A 47 3.82 3.80 -9.27
C ILE A 47 4.67 4.15 -8.06
N ASN A 48 5.99 4.16 -8.26
CA ASN A 48 6.96 4.69 -7.31
C ASN A 48 7.69 5.86 -7.96
N ALA A 49 7.77 6.99 -7.25
CA ALA A 49 8.62 8.11 -7.63
C ALA A 49 9.63 8.37 -6.51
N ARG A 50 10.86 8.71 -6.87
CA ARG A 50 11.92 9.07 -5.94
C ARG A 50 12.67 10.28 -6.44
N ALA A 51 13.01 11.18 -5.53
CA ALA A 51 13.86 12.32 -5.77
C ALA A 51 14.90 12.41 -4.65
N ASN A 52 16.16 12.52 -5.03
CA ASN A 52 17.27 12.76 -4.14
C ASN A 52 17.99 14.01 -4.61
N PHE A 53 18.36 14.87 -3.69
CA PHE A 53 19.07 16.11 -3.95
C PHE A 53 20.11 16.31 -2.85
N THR A 54 21.35 16.60 -3.26
CA THR A 54 22.43 16.95 -2.36
C THR A 54 23.05 18.25 -2.85
N HIS A 55 23.31 19.17 -1.94
CA HIS A 55 23.98 20.45 -2.24
C HIS A 55 24.95 20.80 -1.13
N SER A 56 26.20 21.10 -1.52
CA SER A 56 27.23 21.63 -0.65
C SER A 56 27.50 23.09 -0.98
N THR A 57 27.70 23.91 0.05
CA THR A 57 28.01 25.34 -0.09
C THR A 57 28.91 25.81 1.04
N LEU A 58 29.32 27.08 1.04
CA LEU A 58 30.27 27.66 2.01
C LEU A 58 31.61 26.91 2.08
N ASN A 59 32.19 26.59 0.91
CA ASN A 59 33.42 25.78 0.79
C ASN A 59 33.25 24.41 1.49
N ASP A 60 32.15 23.69 1.19
CA ASP A 60 31.77 22.37 1.71
C ASP A 60 31.48 22.34 3.21
N LYS A 61 31.41 23.51 3.88
CA LYS A 61 31.04 23.58 5.30
C LYS A 61 29.57 23.35 5.57
N LEU A 62 28.71 23.59 4.58
CA LEU A 62 27.26 23.40 4.73
C LEU A 62 26.76 22.47 3.65
N LYS A 63 26.18 21.34 4.06
CA LYS A 63 25.64 20.32 3.18
C LYS A 63 24.15 20.10 3.46
N PHE A 64 23.36 20.02 2.41
CA PHE A 64 21.94 19.69 2.40
C PHE A 64 21.71 18.38 1.68
N ASP A 65 21.01 17.45 2.31
CA ASP A 65 20.54 16.22 1.70
C ASP A 65 19.00 16.17 1.81
N LEU A 66 18.33 16.11 0.65
CA LEU A 66 16.87 15.98 0.57
C LEU A 66 16.54 14.68 -0.15
N ASN A 67 15.67 13.88 0.47
CA ASN A 67 15.21 12.62 -0.07
C ASN A 67 13.68 12.56 0.01
N MET A 68 13.05 12.19 -1.08
CA MET A 68 11.61 11.99 -1.15
C MET A 68 11.29 10.71 -1.91
N SER A 69 10.32 9.95 -1.42
CA SER A 69 9.76 8.84 -2.16
C SER A 69 8.25 8.79 -2.00
N LEU A 70 7.58 8.52 -3.11
CA LEU A 70 6.14 8.35 -3.20
C LEU A 70 5.83 6.97 -3.76
N THR A 71 4.92 6.24 -3.15
CA THR A 71 4.34 5.01 -3.68
C THR A 71 2.83 5.16 -3.74
N ASN A 72 2.25 4.84 -4.88
CA ASN A 72 0.81 4.69 -5.05
C ASN A 72 0.54 3.31 -5.66
N ARG A 73 -0.25 2.50 -4.97
CA ARG A 73 -0.58 1.14 -5.39
C ARG A 73 -2.09 0.92 -5.31
N ASN A 74 -2.67 0.43 -6.40
CA ASN A 74 -4.00 -0.14 -6.45
C ASN A 74 -3.87 -1.65 -6.59
N SER A 75 -4.62 -2.40 -5.80
CA SER A 75 -4.56 -3.87 -5.78
C SER A 75 -5.95 -4.46 -5.91
N ASP A 76 -6.05 -5.52 -6.68
CA ASP A 76 -7.19 -6.41 -6.72
C ASP A 76 -6.75 -7.70 -6.02
N PHE A 77 -7.30 -7.96 -4.84
CA PHE A 77 -6.88 -9.11 -4.02
C PHE A 77 -7.57 -10.40 -4.43
N SER A 78 -8.74 -10.25 -5.09
CA SER A 78 -9.63 -11.37 -5.39
C SER A 78 -10.03 -12.14 -4.10
N PHE A 79 -10.48 -13.38 -4.25
CA PHE A 79 -10.90 -14.22 -3.13
C PHE A 79 -10.19 -15.57 -3.19
N GLN A 80 -9.24 -15.80 -2.29
CA GLN A 80 -8.47 -17.05 -2.24
C GLN A 80 -9.35 -18.28 -1.98
N GLU A 81 -10.50 -18.09 -1.34
CA GLU A 81 -11.50 -19.14 -1.12
C GLU A 81 -11.95 -19.79 -2.42
N ALA A 82 -11.94 -19.05 -3.56
CA ALA A 82 -12.28 -19.60 -4.85
C ALA A 82 -11.37 -20.77 -5.26
N LEU A 83 -10.07 -20.73 -4.91
CA LEU A 83 -9.15 -21.85 -5.16
C LEU A 83 -9.54 -23.11 -4.38
N ARG A 84 -9.91 -22.94 -3.10
CA ARG A 84 -10.39 -24.04 -2.27
C ARG A 84 -11.63 -24.67 -2.86
N TYR A 85 -12.60 -23.85 -3.26
CA TYR A 85 -13.83 -24.36 -3.85
C TYR A 85 -13.60 -24.95 -5.24
N ALA A 86 -12.67 -24.42 -6.04
CA ALA A 86 -12.34 -24.99 -7.33
C ALA A 86 -11.78 -26.43 -7.26
N VAL A 87 -11.16 -26.78 -6.13
CA VAL A 87 -10.70 -28.16 -5.88
C VAL A 87 -11.84 -29.07 -5.37
N LEU A 88 -12.78 -28.51 -4.62
CA LEU A 88 -13.87 -29.27 -3.98
C LEU A 88 -15.12 -29.38 -4.87
N PHE A 89 -15.29 -28.46 -5.82
CA PHE A 89 -16.47 -28.41 -6.68
C PHE A 89 -16.49 -29.59 -7.66
N ASN A 90 -17.68 -30.09 -7.98
CA ASN A 90 -17.81 -31.19 -8.95
C ASN A 90 -17.27 -30.76 -10.32
N PRO A 91 -16.23 -31.42 -10.86
CA PRO A 91 -15.61 -31.04 -12.14
C PRO A 91 -16.52 -31.19 -13.36
N THR A 92 -17.62 -31.96 -13.25
CA THR A 92 -18.59 -32.14 -14.33
C THR A 92 -19.81 -31.18 -14.18
N ALA A 93 -19.88 -30.39 -13.14
CA ALA A 93 -20.95 -29.41 -12.98
C ALA A 93 -20.74 -28.24 -13.95
N PRO A 94 -21.83 -27.71 -14.54
CA PRO A 94 -21.71 -26.51 -15.37
C PRO A 94 -21.33 -25.28 -14.49
N ILE A 95 -20.71 -24.26 -15.11
CA ILE A 95 -20.44 -23.00 -14.43
C ILE A 95 -21.74 -22.20 -14.27
N THR A 96 -22.52 -22.15 -15.34
CA THR A 96 -23.82 -21.44 -15.38
C THR A 96 -24.92 -22.34 -15.91
N PHE A 97 -26.15 -22.02 -15.61
CA PHE A 97 -27.34 -22.54 -16.28
C PHE A 97 -27.54 -21.85 -17.65
N ASP A 98 -28.46 -22.39 -18.45
CA ASP A 98 -28.81 -21.82 -19.76
C ASP A 98 -29.37 -20.39 -19.70
N ASN A 99 -29.93 -19.99 -18.55
CA ASN A 99 -30.43 -18.63 -18.28
C ASN A 99 -29.33 -17.64 -17.87
N GLY A 100 -28.07 -18.09 -17.77
CA GLY A 100 -26.94 -17.27 -17.36
C GLY A 100 -26.69 -17.19 -15.85
N ASP A 101 -27.53 -17.75 -15.02
CA ASP A 101 -27.32 -17.80 -13.58
C ASP A 101 -26.21 -18.79 -13.23
N TYR A 102 -25.40 -18.49 -12.20
CA TYR A 102 -24.36 -19.41 -11.77
C TYR A 102 -24.96 -20.68 -11.14
N TYR A 103 -24.47 -21.84 -11.60
CA TYR A 103 -24.82 -23.11 -10.99
C TYR A 103 -24.23 -23.18 -9.58
N GLN A 104 -25.05 -23.56 -8.60
CA GLN A 104 -24.63 -23.70 -7.21
C GLN A 104 -24.96 -25.10 -6.71
N ALA A 105 -23.98 -25.74 -6.07
CA ALA A 105 -24.21 -27.00 -5.38
C ALA A 105 -24.87 -26.69 -4.01
N ILE A 106 -26.15 -27.04 -3.87
CA ILE A 106 -26.97 -26.69 -2.69
C ILE A 106 -26.51 -27.41 -1.40
N LEU A 107 -25.64 -28.42 -1.52
CA LEU A 107 -25.22 -29.25 -0.40
C LEU A 107 -23.83 -28.82 0.11
N PHE A 108 -23.72 -28.58 1.43
CA PHE A 108 -22.46 -28.48 2.18
C PHE A 108 -21.55 -27.29 1.84
N ASP A 109 -22.03 -26.07 1.94
CA ASP A 109 -21.18 -24.86 1.80
C ASP A 109 -20.27 -24.90 0.55
N ASN A 110 -20.74 -25.49 -0.54
CA ASN A 110 -19.98 -25.66 -1.76
C ASN A 110 -20.38 -24.59 -2.78
N PHE A 111 -19.68 -23.46 -2.73
CA PHE A 111 -19.95 -22.34 -3.61
C PHE A 111 -19.26 -22.51 -4.97
N ASN A 112 -19.92 -22.04 -6.04
CA ASN A 112 -19.31 -21.98 -7.35
C ASN A 112 -18.11 -21.03 -7.32
N PRO A 113 -16.88 -21.53 -7.61
CA PRO A 113 -15.68 -20.71 -7.48
C PRO A 113 -15.61 -19.57 -8.49
N VAL A 114 -16.18 -19.72 -9.69
CA VAL A 114 -16.26 -18.66 -10.70
C VAL A 114 -17.21 -17.56 -10.22
N ALA A 115 -18.38 -17.94 -9.68
CA ALA A 115 -19.34 -16.99 -9.12
C ALA A 115 -18.73 -16.16 -7.96
N ILE A 116 -17.84 -16.77 -7.14
CA ILE A 116 -17.14 -16.03 -6.09
C ILE A 116 -16.32 -14.90 -6.69
N LEU A 117 -15.59 -15.16 -7.78
CA LEU A 117 -14.71 -14.19 -8.42
C LEU A 117 -15.44 -13.09 -9.19
N ASP A 118 -16.55 -13.45 -9.83
CA ASP A 118 -17.26 -12.55 -10.75
C ASP A 118 -18.31 -11.67 -10.04
N GLN A 119 -18.91 -12.19 -8.97
CA GLN A 119 -19.98 -11.49 -8.26
C GLN A 119 -19.49 -10.61 -7.10
N ASN A 120 -18.21 -10.66 -6.77
CA ASN A 120 -17.69 -9.99 -5.59
C ASN A 120 -16.43 -9.17 -5.92
N VAL A 121 -16.18 -8.15 -5.11
CA VAL A 121 -15.04 -7.22 -5.26
C VAL A 121 -14.21 -7.27 -3.99
N ASN A 122 -12.88 -7.32 -4.13
CA ASN A 122 -11.92 -7.21 -3.03
C ASN A 122 -10.71 -6.41 -3.51
N GLU A 123 -10.68 -5.14 -3.15
CA GLU A 123 -9.71 -4.16 -3.64
C GLU A 123 -8.94 -3.50 -2.50
N GLY A 124 -7.76 -2.98 -2.83
CA GLY A 124 -6.98 -2.18 -1.91
C GLY A 124 -6.27 -1.02 -2.58
N LYS A 125 -6.16 0.07 -1.84
CA LYS A 125 -5.37 1.24 -2.25
C LYS A 125 -4.37 1.57 -1.15
N ARG A 126 -3.11 1.74 -1.54
CA ARG A 126 -2.05 2.14 -0.61
C ARG A 126 -1.30 3.33 -1.17
N LYS A 127 -1.19 4.37 -0.35
CA LYS A 127 -0.36 5.53 -0.62
C LYS A 127 0.68 5.66 0.47
N ASN A 128 1.92 5.87 0.07
CA ASN A 128 3.03 6.05 1.01
C ASN A 128 3.89 7.22 0.52
N LEU A 129 4.15 8.18 1.41
CA LEU A 129 5.04 9.30 1.19
C LEU A 129 6.11 9.27 2.28
N ASN A 130 7.39 9.25 1.86
CA ASN A 130 8.50 9.44 2.76
C ASN A 130 9.27 10.69 2.33
N PHE A 131 9.60 11.50 3.29
CA PHE A 131 10.41 12.70 3.13
C PHE A 131 11.50 12.71 4.20
N ASN A 132 12.71 13.09 3.81
CA ASN A 132 13.81 13.31 4.73
C ASN A 132 14.61 14.52 4.28
N ALA A 133 14.91 15.42 5.20
CA ALA A 133 15.77 16.58 5.03
C ALA A 133 16.85 16.56 6.11
N LYS A 134 18.10 16.55 5.67
CA LYS A 134 19.27 16.59 6.55
C LYS A 134 20.15 17.78 6.21
N VAL A 135 20.65 18.45 7.20
CA VAL A 135 21.60 19.56 7.11
C VAL A 135 22.79 19.24 7.99
N ASP A 136 23.98 19.24 7.41
CA ASP A 136 25.26 19.15 8.11
C ASP A 136 26.00 20.47 7.98
N TYR A 137 26.45 21.02 9.12
CA TYR A 137 27.23 22.23 9.17
C TYR A 137 28.55 22.00 9.92
N ALA A 138 29.66 22.03 9.18
CA ALA A 138 31.01 21.99 9.74
C ALA A 138 31.33 23.35 10.38
N LEU A 139 30.99 23.49 11.67
CA LEU A 139 31.23 24.72 12.44
C LEU A 139 32.75 24.96 12.61
N LEU A 140 33.49 23.87 12.90
CA LEU A 140 34.94 23.81 12.96
C LEU A 140 35.43 22.59 12.19
N ASP A 141 36.73 22.50 11.89
CA ASP A 141 37.30 21.34 11.18
C ASP A 141 37.07 20.02 11.91
N ASN A 142 36.85 20.07 13.21
CA ASN A 142 36.63 18.91 14.05
C ASN A 142 35.26 18.91 14.73
N LEU A 143 34.35 19.84 14.41
CA LEU A 143 33.01 19.93 14.99
C LEU A 143 31.95 20.14 13.91
N THR A 144 31.08 19.15 13.77
CA THR A 144 29.94 19.19 12.86
C THR A 144 28.63 19.23 13.64
N LEU A 145 27.73 20.14 13.24
CA LEU A 145 26.35 20.18 13.71
C LEU A 145 25.45 19.58 12.64
N THR A 146 24.60 18.65 13.05
CA THR A 146 23.62 18.00 12.17
C THR A 146 22.21 18.28 12.66
N ALA A 147 21.30 18.59 11.73
CA ALA A 147 19.87 18.57 11.93
C ALA A 147 19.24 17.67 10.88
N ASN A 148 18.35 16.77 11.31
CA ASN A 148 17.66 15.83 10.46
C ASN A 148 16.16 15.83 10.76
N TYR A 149 15.33 15.91 9.72
CA TYR A 149 13.88 15.79 9.82
C TYR A 149 13.39 14.72 8.86
N GLY A 150 12.65 13.77 9.39
CA GLY A 150 12.02 12.69 8.64
C GLY A 150 10.50 12.72 8.83
N GLN A 151 9.77 12.50 7.75
CA GLN A 151 8.32 12.36 7.74
C GLN A 151 7.91 11.16 6.90
N GLN A 152 7.07 10.30 7.46
CA GLN A 152 6.44 9.21 6.74
C GLN A 152 4.92 9.32 6.87
N TYR A 153 4.25 9.18 5.74
CA TYR A 153 2.81 9.14 5.64
C TYR A 153 2.39 7.84 4.96
N GLU A 154 1.50 7.08 5.57
CA GLU A 154 0.92 5.89 4.99
C GLU A 154 -0.61 5.94 5.12
N ASN A 155 -1.30 5.79 3.99
CA ASN A 155 -2.75 5.68 3.93
C ASN A 155 -3.11 4.37 3.21
N ASN A 156 -3.93 3.54 3.85
CA ASN A 156 -4.45 2.30 3.29
C ASN A 156 -5.97 2.32 3.27
N LEU A 157 -6.53 1.75 2.21
CA LEU A 157 -7.95 1.44 2.09
C LEU A 157 -8.07 0.02 1.55
N ASN A 158 -8.83 -0.82 2.26
CA ASN A 158 -9.28 -2.12 1.75
C ASN A 158 -10.81 -2.13 1.71
N GLY A 159 -11.36 -2.56 0.58
CA GLY A 159 -12.79 -2.64 0.36
C GLY A 159 -13.19 -3.99 -0.19
N GLU A 160 -14.16 -4.64 0.47
CA GLU A 160 -14.79 -5.85 -0.01
C GLU A 160 -16.27 -5.54 -0.25
N TYR A 161 -16.80 -6.08 -1.35
CA TYR A 161 -18.21 -6.07 -1.62
C TYR A 161 -18.69 -7.42 -2.13
N TYR A 162 -19.69 -7.97 -1.48
CA TYR A 162 -20.37 -9.20 -1.87
C TYR A 162 -21.75 -8.82 -2.40
N SER A 163 -21.98 -9.09 -3.69
CA SER A 163 -23.22 -8.66 -4.35
C SER A 163 -24.44 -9.31 -3.74
N ARG A 164 -25.60 -8.68 -3.91
CA ARG A 164 -26.88 -9.15 -3.41
C ARG A 164 -27.27 -10.53 -3.94
N ASN A 165 -26.75 -10.91 -5.10
CA ASN A 165 -27.00 -12.21 -5.74
C ASN A 165 -25.91 -13.25 -5.43
N SER A 166 -24.82 -12.85 -4.76
CA SER A 166 -23.74 -13.77 -4.41
C SER A 166 -24.14 -14.67 -3.25
N LEU A 167 -24.26 -15.97 -3.52
CA LEU A 167 -24.47 -16.97 -2.47
C LEU A 167 -23.31 -16.98 -1.47
N PHE A 168 -22.11 -16.62 -1.93
CA PHE A 168 -20.93 -16.47 -1.08
C PHE A 168 -21.04 -15.14 -0.30
N ARG A 169 -21.62 -15.17 0.90
CA ARG A 169 -21.75 -14.08 1.89
C ARG A 169 -22.71 -12.95 1.56
N GLY A 170 -23.06 -12.71 0.29
CA GLY A 170 -23.84 -11.54 -0.12
C GLY A 170 -25.36 -11.72 0.02
N LEU A 171 -25.91 -12.81 -0.51
CA LEU A 171 -27.35 -13.03 -0.63
C LEU A 171 -28.08 -12.94 0.72
N ASN A 172 -27.58 -13.62 1.74
CA ASN A 172 -28.17 -13.66 3.07
C ASN A 172 -28.16 -12.31 3.80
N ARG A 173 -27.41 -11.36 3.27
CA ARG A 173 -27.24 -10.00 3.82
C ARG A 173 -27.85 -8.91 2.93
N GLY A 174 -28.45 -9.29 1.80
CA GLY A 174 -28.94 -8.32 0.82
C GLY A 174 -27.83 -7.44 0.25
N GLY A 175 -26.66 -8.04 -0.01
CA GLY A 175 -25.38 -7.37 -0.24
C GLY A 175 -24.61 -7.14 1.06
N LEU A 176 -23.29 -7.31 1.03
CA LEU A 176 -22.40 -7.11 2.18
C LEU A 176 -21.20 -6.28 1.74
N ALA A 177 -21.00 -5.13 2.38
CA ALA A 177 -19.82 -4.31 2.22
C ALA A 177 -18.95 -4.38 3.48
N ARG A 178 -17.63 -4.43 3.28
CA ARG A 178 -16.64 -4.25 4.32
C ARG A 178 -15.64 -3.21 3.87
N ARG A 179 -15.32 -2.26 4.72
CA ARG A 179 -14.32 -1.24 4.46
C ARG A 179 -13.42 -1.07 5.66
N TYR A 180 -12.13 -1.14 5.39
CA TYR A 180 -11.07 -0.84 6.33
C TYR A 180 -10.24 0.31 5.78
N THR A 181 -10.00 1.32 6.60
CA THR A 181 -9.04 2.39 6.31
C THR A 181 -8.06 2.51 7.45
N SER A 182 -6.81 2.80 7.14
CA SER A 182 -5.83 3.14 8.15
C SER A 182 -4.93 4.26 7.66
N ASP A 183 -4.62 5.18 8.57
CA ASP A 183 -3.73 6.30 8.39
C ASP A 183 -2.61 6.22 9.43
N ARG A 184 -1.36 6.34 8.98
CA ARG A 184 -0.20 6.42 9.84
C ARG A 184 0.64 7.62 9.46
N SER A 185 0.99 8.42 10.46
CA SER A 185 1.92 9.53 10.36
C SER A 185 3.06 9.33 11.34
N PHE A 186 4.27 9.26 10.82
CA PHE A 186 5.48 9.17 11.62
C PHE A 186 6.36 10.38 11.34
N SER A 187 6.80 11.09 12.38
CA SER A 187 7.74 12.19 12.30
C SER A 187 8.92 11.97 13.23
N LEU A 188 10.10 12.33 12.72
CA LEU A 188 11.36 12.28 13.46
C LEU A 188 12.08 13.61 13.29
N PHE A 189 12.53 14.19 14.39
CA PHE A 189 13.47 15.30 14.41
C PHE A 189 14.67 14.95 15.26
N GLU A 190 15.86 15.09 14.69
CA GLU A 190 17.11 14.86 15.38
C GLU A 190 18.04 16.04 15.18
N THR A 191 18.75 16.41 16.21
CA THR A 191 19.86 17.38 16.12
C THR A 191 20.98 16.92 17.01
N TYR A 192 22.20 16.96 16.49
CA TYR A 192 23.37 16.55 17.24
C TYR A 192 24.64 17.26 16.79
N ALA A 193 25.57 17.38 17.74
CA ALA A 193 26.93 17.83 17.49
C ALA A 193 27.88 16.65 17.56
N THR A 194 28.75 16.49 16.57
CA THR A 194 29.81 15.48 16.53
C THR A 194 31.14 16.17 16.56
N PHE A 195 31.96 15.87 17.60
CA PHE A 195 33.34 16.30 17.72
C PHE A 195 34.25 15.12 17.43
N SER A 196 35.20 15.29 16.48
CA SER A 196 36.16 14.27 16.05
C SER A 196 37.57 14.81 16.15
N GLN A 197 38.43 14.15 16.94
CA GLN A 197 39.82 14.53 17.11
C GLN A 197 40.75 13.35 16.97
N SER A 198 41.72 13.48 16.04
CA SER A 198 42.76 12.48 15.88
C SER A 198 44.02 12.87 16.65
N PHE A 199 44.55 11.89 17.39
CA PHE A 199 45.83 11.94 18.08
C PHE A 199 46.81 10.97 17.38
N SER A 200 48.09 11.05 17.69
CA SER A 200 49.12 10.21 17.03
C SER A 200 48.87 8.68 17.14
N LYS A 201 48.15 8.21 18.14
CA LYS A 201 47.87 6.77 18.39
C LYS A 201 46.40 6.46 18.69
N SER A 202 45.51 7.45 18.64
CA SER A 202 44.08 7.25 18.96
C SER A 202 43.21 8.29 18.27
N ASN A 203 41.96 7.92 17.99
CA ASN A 203 40.92 8.83 17.54
C ASN A 203 39.85 8.91 18.63
N LEU A 204 39.33 10.12 18.84
CA LEU A 204 38.23 10.38 19.76
C LEU A 204 37.07 10.94 18.93
N ASP A 205 35.93 10.28 19.00
CA ASP A 205 34.67 10.75 18.44
C ASP A 205 33.64 10.84 19.57
N VAL A 206 33.05 12.02 19.71
CA VAL A 206 32.03 12.31 20.72
C VAL A 206 30.81 12.92 20.03
N SER A 207 29.65 12.31 20.22
CA SER A 207 28.38 12.86 19.73
C SER A 207 27.43 13.13 20.88
N VAL A 208 26.80 14.30 20.86
CA VAL A 208 25.77 14.72 21.80
C VAL A 208 24.61 15.27 21.01
N GLY A 209 23.40 14.82 21.29
CA GLY A 209 22.24 15.23 20.52
C GLY A 209 20.92 15.08 21.25
N TYR A 210 19.88 15.50 20.55
CA TYR A 210 18.50 15.39 20.95
C TYR A 210 17.71 14.75 19.80
N SER A 211 16.79 13.86 20.14
CA SER A 211 15.85 13.24 19.21
C SER A 211 14.44 13.37 19.75
N PHE A 212 13.51 13.71 18.85
CA PHE A 212 12.07 13.70 19.09
C PHE A 212 11.40 12.88 18.01
N GLN A 213 10.52 11.98 18.42
CA GLN A 213 9.78 11.10 17.54
C GLN A 213 8.31 11.10 17.91
N GLU A 214 7.45 11.12 16.92
CA GLU A 214 6.01 10.99 17.06
C GLU A 214 5.49 9.97 16.04
N ASP A 215 4.67 9.02 16.49
CA ASP A 215 4.01 8.02 15.66
C ASP A 215 2.51 8.04 15.99
N GLN A 216 1.71 8.40 15.00
CA GLN A 216 0.26 8.45 15.11
C GLN A 216 -0.33 7.41 14.17
N PHE A 217 -1.22 6.58 14.69
CA PHE A 217 -1.94 5.58 13.93
C PHE A 217 -3.43 5.68 14.24
N GLU A 218 -4.22 5.71 13.18
CA GLU A 218 -5.67 5.70 13.24
C GLU A 218 -6.19 4.66 12.25
N ASP A 219 -7.17 3.86 12.65
CA ASP A 219 -7.85 2.95 11.75
C ASP A 219 -9.35 2.94 11.96
N PHE A 220 -10.06 2.56 10.92
CA PHE A 220 -11.51 2.47 10.91
C PHE A 220 -11.94 1.24 10.12
N PHE A 221 -12.79 0.41 10.74
CA PHE A 221 -13.42 -0.74 10.11
C PHE A 221 -14.94 -0.64 10.18
N LEU A 222 -15.59 -0.94 9.07
CA LEU A 222 -17.04 -0.99 8.99
C LEU A 222 -17.49 -2.20 8.16
N SER A 223 -18.54 -2.90 8.66
CA SER A 223 -19.20 -3.98 7.95
C SER A 223 -20.70 -3.72 7.91
N LEU A 224 -21.27 -3.58 6.72
CA LEU A 224 -22.64 -3.16 6.48
C LEU A 224 -23.34 -4.13 5.53
N GLY A 225 -24.64 -4.29 5.69
CA GLY A 225 -25.48 -5.14 4.84
C GLY A 225 -26.74 -4.42 4.37
N ASN A 226 -27.57 -5.17 3.60
CA ASN A 226 -28.87 -4.72 3.11
C ASN A 226 -28.81 -3.46 2.26
N PHE A 227 -28.12 -3.58 1.13
CA PHE A 227 -27.99 -2.49 0.15
C PHE A 227 -29.16 -2.49 -0.85
N PRO A 228 -29.66 -1.33 -1.28
CA PRO A 228 -30.70 -1.23 -2.29
C PRO A 228 -30.20 -1.60 -3.70
N SER A 229 -28.88 -1.49 -3.95
CA SER A 229 -28.24 -1.69 -5.25
C SER A 229 -26.80 -2.13 -5.09
N ASP A 230 -26.30 -2.93 -6.04
CA ASP A 230 -24.88 -3.35 -6.12
C ASP A 230 -24.01 -2.31 -6.85
N ALA A 231 -24.59 -1.25 -7.44
CA ALA A 231 -23.92 -0.36 -8.39
C ALA A 231 -22.68 0.37 -7.84
N LEU A 232 -22.67 0.71 -6.56
CA LEU A 232 -21.59 1.47 -5.92
C LEU A 232 -20.74 0.62 -4.96
N GLY A 233 -21.11 -0.64 -4.74
CA GLY A 233 -20.34 -1.55 -3.90
C GLY A 233 -20.05 -0.98 -2.51
N TYR A 234 -18.81 -1.10 -2.06
CA TYR A 234 -18.36 -0.62 -0.76
C TYR A 234 -18.12 0.92 -0.70
N TYR A 235 -18.44 1.67 -1.75
CA TYR A 235 -18.34 3.13 -1.76
C TYR A 235 -19.61 3.83 -1.23
N ALA A 236 -20.78 3.20 -1.36
CA ALA A 236 -22.05 3.79 -0.95
C ALA A 236 -22.54 3.26 0.41
N LEU A 237 -21.70 3.31 1.40
CA LEU A 237 -21.95 2.75 2.74
C LEU A 237 -23.15 3.40 3.45
N GLU A 238 -23.44 4.67 3.15
CA GLU A 238 -24.56 5.42 3.70
C GLU A 238 -25.93 4.86 3.28
N THR A 239 -25.99 4.10 2.17
CA THR A 239 -27.24 3.50 1.67
C THR A 239 -27.60 2.19 2.34
N SER A 240 -26.74 1.67 3.22
CA SER A 240 -26.93 0.44 3.95
C SER A 240 -28.13 0.51 4.90
N GLY A 241 -28.98 -0.51 4.87
CA GLY A 241 -30.09 -0.69 5.81
C GLY A 241 -29.72 -1.43 7.09
N ASP A 242 -28.54 -2.04 7.18
CA ASP A 242 -28.13 -2.89 8.28
C ASP A 242 -26.64 -2.75 8.61
N ARG A 243 -26.35 -2.34 9.84
CA ARG A 243 -24.99 -2.21 10.39
C ARG A 243 -24.62 -3.46 11.16
N LEU A 244 -23.55 -4.14 10.74
CA LEU A 244 -23.07 -5.37 11.36
C LEU A 244 -22.02 -5.13 12.43
N SER A 245 -21.02 -4.30 12.10
CA SER A 245 -19.94 -3.92 13.00
C SER A 245 -19.26 -2.65 12.49
N GLY A 246 -18.77 -1.86 13.41
CA GLY A 246 -17.90 -0.72 13.14
C GLY A 246 -17.00 -0.53 14.35
N LEU A 247 -15.71 -0.34 14.10
CA LEU A 247 -14.69 -0.01 15.07
C LEU A 247 -13.97 1.25 14.56
N ALA A 248 -13.83 2.23 15.42
CA ALA A 248 -13.05 3.45 15.19
C ALA A 248 -11.88 3.47 16.16
#